data_ad9547727f9c1bd81c37cdb4215e68ff
#
_entry.id   ad9547727f9c1bd81c37cdb4215e68ff
#
_cell.length_a   1.000
_cell.length_b   1.000
_cell.length_c   1.000
_cell.angle_alpha   90.00
_cell.angle_beta   90.00
_cell.angle_gamma   90.00
#
_symmetry.space_group_name_H-M   'P 1'
#
loop_
_entity.id
_entity.type
_entity.pdbx_description
1 polymer ?
#
loop_
_entity_poly.entity_id
_entity_poly.type
_entity_poly.pdbx_seq_one_letter_code
_entity_poly.pdbx_strand_id
1 'polypeptide(L)'
;MKDKALIVIVSAQLITSLTIIFALGKIVGKDNVFIIGVISQLVVGVLSIAIYKGAIKKSLERVIKRVTAIAEGQITLSVEDYGVTEGLADQVNNIVKELKKVVCEVAIVAQKSKVISEQLKESIEHNEASSAAIAQTISHIAESACEQSSVTATAKKNSDKMSINSEEIAKHAEKTQETAEEMMTVVQESHKMIERLTEKIRATADMSNQISNDMGTLEGEAEKIGQIVSVVTDITKRTNMLALNASIEAARAGEAGRGFAVVADEVRKLAEQSASSADEIRQLIGTIVKRIHVLADDARSGSEKLEGDLSTVDDALSSLSRVNNSSKETYESVAEIMALADDSLNTVSEVHTNMESINESIQETAAGAEEVSASSEELSASMHEISVLANDMNKTASEIDKYLKGFINKVTIDAQTKQEIQTGLSILKEIAEGIARQNMPLPNTNQLIREYANKYKQFEYMGVLNLKGEIVSANMPITGTNNNYSHRPYFKEAMGGKNYFSDPYISDVSFNYCIAISLPIKSSQSGTIGVLMADICIEK
;
A
#
# COMPACT_ATOMS: atom_id res chain seq x y z
N MET A 1 4.38 32.94 78.65
CA MET A 1 5.59 32.92 79.51
C MET A 1 6.23 34.26 79.77
N LYS A 2 6.25 35.25 78.83
CA LYS A 2 6.78 36.61 79.05
C LYS A 2 6.24 37.25 80.30
N ASP A 3 4.96 37.14 80.55
CA ASP A 3 4.30 37.73 81.73
C ASP A 3 4.71 37.02 83.06
N LYS A 4 4.93 35.68 82.98
CA LYS A 4 5.37 34.97 84.19
C LYS A 4 6.80 35.28 84.63
N ALA A 5 7.75 35.46 83.66
CA ALA A 5 9.13 35.84 83.97
C ALA A 5 9.19 37.26 84.49
N LEU A 6 8.42 38.17 83.90
CA LEU A 6 8.31 39.57 84.36
C LEU A 6 7.67 39.61 85.78
N ILE A 7 6.58 38.84 85.96
CA ILE A 7 5.91 38.72 87.28
C ILE A 7 6.87 38.17 88.35
N VAL A 8 7.63 37.11 87.99
CA VAL A 8 8.61 36.51 88.91
C VAL A 8 9.75 37.51 89.25
N ILE A 9 10.24 38.22 88.25
CA ILE A 9 11.29 39.24 88.45
C ILE A 9 10.76 40.42 89.33
N VAL A 10 9.56 40.89 89.02
CA VAL A 10 8.91 41.99 89.77
C VAL A 10 8.54 41.56 91.19
N SER A 11 8.03 40.31 91.34
CA SER A 11 7.70 39.76 92.67
C SER A 11 8.93 39.45 93.49
N ALA A 12 10.03 38.93 92.91
CA ALA A 12 11.31 38.76 93.57
C ALA A 12 11.92 40.10 93.95
N GLN A 13 11.79 41.11 93.12
CA GLN A 13 12.22 42.44 93.33
C GLN A 13 11.46 43.10 94.53
N LEU A 14 10.15 42.90 94.59
CA LEU A 14 9.30 43.38 95.71
C LEU A 14 9.64 42.67 97.00
N ILE A 15 9.80 41.38 97.00
CA ILE A 15 10.12 40.54 98.15
C ILE A 15 11.50 40.87 98.70
N THR A 16 12.52 40.98 97.84
CA THR A 16 13.90 41.36 98.26
C THR A 16 13.97 42.77 98.77
N SER A 17 13.27 43.75 98.18
CA SER A 17 13.24 45.10 98.71
C SER A 17 12.49 45.20 100.06
N LEU A 18 11.38 44.47 100.21
CA LEU A 18 10.66 44.43 101.50
C LEU A 18 11.50 43.82 102.62
N THR A 19 12.24 42.72 102.29
CA THR A 19 13.14 42.09 103.30
C THR A 19 14.32 42.95 103.66
N ILE A 20 14.90 43.67 102.71
CA ILE A 20 16.01 44.66 103.00
C ILE A 20 15.48 45.82 103.79
N ILE A 21 14.32 46.36 103.46
CA ILE A 21 13.69 47.46 104.22
C ILE A 21 13.36 46.99 105.62
N PHE A 22 12.85 45.81 105.82
CA PHE A 22 12.51 45.24 107.15
C PHE A 22 13.79 44.97 108.01
N ALA A 23 14.84 44.41 107.41
CA ALA A 23 16.06 44.07 108.09
C ALA A 23 16.87 45.34 108.50
N LEU A 24 16.93 46.32 107.64
CA LEU A 24 17.65 47.59 107.93
C LEU A 24 16.85 48.56 108.83
N GLY A 25 15.50 48.46 108.80
CA GLY A 25 14.65 49.27 109.71
C GLY A 25 14.81 48.92 111.15
N LYS A 26 15.36 47.77 111.53
CA LYS A 26 15.69 47.37 112.91
C LYS A 26 17.05 47.90 113.39
N ILE A 27 17.92 48.34 112.49
CA ILE A 27 19.32 48.72 112.80
C ILE A 27 19.58 50.22 112.68
N VAL A 28 18.83 50.89 111.83
CA VAL A 28 19.06 52.31 111.50
C VAL A 28 17.83 53.15 111.84
N GLY A 29 17.97 54.25 112.50
CA GLY A 29 16.88 55.15 112.99
C GLY A 29 15.87 55.49 111.85
N LYS A 30 14.64 55.86 112.28
CA LYS A 30 13.48 56.00 111.36
C LYS A 30 13.69 56.93 110.16
N ASP A 31 14.54 57.95 110.29
CA ASP A 31 14.72 58.96 109.22
C ASP A 31 15.59 58.51 108.05
N ASN A 32 16.39 57.46 108.14
CA ASN A 32 17.27 56.97 107.10
C ASN A 32 16.71 55.74 106.37
N VAL A 33 15.59 55.14 106.79
CA VAL A 33 14.99 53.96 106.23
C VAL A 33 14.47 54.22 104.83
N PHE A 34 13.95 55.42 104.57
CA PHE A 34 13.44 55.80 103.25
C PHE A 34 14.55 55.86 102.17
N ILE A 35 15.68 56.49 102.51
CA ILE A 35 16.84 56.65 101.61
C ILE A 35 17.45 55.27 101.27
N ILE A 36 17.58 54.41 102.27
CA ILE A 36 18.11 53.04 102.08
C ILE A 36 17.14 52.20 101.24
N GLY A 37 15.84 52.36 101.41
CA GLY A 37 14.82 51.69 100.63
C GLY A 37 14.86 52.06 99.12
N VAL A 38 15.03 53.38 98.84
CA VAL A 38 15.15 53.86 97.46
C VAL A 38 16.46 53.39 96.77
N ILE A 39 17.58 53.42 97.53
CA ILE A 39 18.87 52.92 97.01
C ILE A 39 18.83 51.44 96.76
N SER A 40 18.22 50.64 97.63
CA SER A 40 18.07 49.17 97.44
C SER A 40 17.23 48.85 96.26
N GLN A 41 16.14 49.58 96.01
CA GLN A 41 15.27 49.41 94.80
C GLN A 41 16.02 49.74 93.51
N LEU A 42 16.81 50.83 93.52
CA LEU A 42 17.66 51.23 92.39
C LEU A 42 18.69 50.12 92.07
N VAL A 43 19.39 49.62 93.09
CA VAL A 43 20.42 48.56 92.93
C VAL A 43 19.78 47.27 92.41
N VAL A 44 18.69 46.86 93.01
CA VAL A 44 17.98 45.65 92.57
C VAL A 44 17.42 45.87 91.15
N GLY A 45 16.91 47.04 90.81
CA GLY A 45 16.45 47.39 89.48
C GLY A 45 17.56 47.33 88.43
N VAL A 46 18.75 47.92 88.76
CA VAL A 46 19.93 47.84 87.88
C VAL A 46 20.44 46.43 87.77
N LEU A 47 20.46 45.65 88.85
CA LEU A 47 20.88 44.24 88.78
C LEU A 47 19.90 43.38 87.97
N SER A 48 18.58 43.61 88.10
CA SER A 48 17.56 42.91 87.34
C SER A 48 17.65 43.23 85.85
N ILE A 49 17.87 44.49 85.49
CA ILE A 49 18.11 44.94 84.13
C ILE A 49 19.39 44.32 83.55
N ALA A 50 20.47 44.25 84.35
CA ALA A 50 21.71 43.60 83.91
C ALA A 50 21.59 42.11 83.71
N ILE A 51 20.88 41.37 84.60
CA ILE A 51 20.59 39.96 84.45
C ILE A 51 19.69 39.73 83.24
N TYR A 52 18.62 40.50 83.01
CA TYR A 52 17.70 40.38 81.88
C TYR A 52 18.43 40.67 80.56
N LYS A 53 19.27 41.78 80.52
CA LYS A 53 20.11 42.04 79.34
C LYS A 53 21.10 40.93 79.05
N GLY A 54 21.73 40.35 80.09
CA GLY A 54 22.63 39.20 79.93
C GLY A 54 21.93 37.94 79.41
N ALA A 55 20.74 37.65 79.97
CA ALA A 55 19.93 36.52 79.51
C ALA A 55 19.45 36.65 78.01
N ILE A 56 19.01 37.91 77.65
CA ILE A 56 18.61 38.19 76.23
C ILE A 56 19.82 38.05 75.31
N LYS A 57 20.95 38.65 75.66
CA LYS A 57 22.20 38.63 74.89
C LYS A 57 22.64 37.17 74.65
N LYS A 58 22.70 36.36 75.65
CA LYS A 58 23.11 34.97 75.58
C LYS A 58 22.12 34.09 74.78
N SER A 59 20.79 34.33 74.89
CA SER A 59 19.75 33.68 74.12
C SER A 59 19.83 34.08 72.63
N LEU A 60 20.00 35.41 72.35
CA LEU A 60 20.12 35.89 70.96
C LEU A 60 21.42 35.41 70.31
N GLU A 61 22.54 35.34 70.97
CA GLU A 61 23.81 34.82 70.48
C GLU A 61 23.64 33.32 70.05
N ARG A 62 22.89 32.53 70.80
CA ARG A 62 22.60 31.12 70.43
C ARG A 62 21.74 31.05 69.22
N VAL A 63 20.67 31.84 69.09
CA VAL A 63 19.84 31.92 67.91
C VAL A 63 20.66 32.33 66.70
N ILE A 64 21.48 33.38 66.82
CA ILE A 64 22.36 33.83 65.72
C ILE A 64 23.33 32.75 65.32
N LYS A 65 23.99 32.06 66.26
CA LYS A 65 24.89 30.93 65.95
C LYS A 65 24.15 29.80 65.14
N ARG A 66 22.92 29.49 65.55
CA ARG A 66 22.09 28.47 64.80
C ARG A 66 21.68 28.98 63.45
N VAL A 67 21.23 30.22 63.31
CA VAL A 67 20.88 30.83 62.02
C VAL A 67 22.09 30.88 61.09
N THR A 68 23.30 31.18 61.62
CA THR A 68 24.55 31.14 60.84
C THR A 68 24.81 29.69 60.33
N ALA A 69 24.68 28.69 61.17
CA ALA A 69 24.84 27.29 60.78
C ALA A 69 23.82 26.87 59.74
N ILE A 70 22.57 27.35 59.85
CA ILE A 70 21.53 27.14 58.81
C ILE A 70 21.92 27.82 57.48
N ALA A 71 22.43 29.07 57.54
CA ALA A 71 22.91 29.78 56.35
C ALA A 71 24.10 29.09 55.68
N GLU A 72 24.93 28.37 56.43
CA GLU A 72 26.03 27.52 55.94
C GLU A 72 25.53 26.15 55.39
N GLY A 73 24.20 25.93 55.33
CA GLY A 73 23.59 24.72 54.77
C GLY A 73 23.27 23.63 55.78
N GLN A 74 23.37 23.88 57.10
CA GLN A 74 22.96 22.93 58.13
C GLN A 74 21.47 23.08 58.46
N ILE A 75 20.61 22.84 57.47
CA ILE A 75 19.14 23.01 57.61
C ILE A 75 18.47 21.92 58.42
N THR A 76 19.22 20.93 58.94
CA THR A 76 18.74 19.92 59.88
C THR A 76 18.57 20.43 61.30
N LEU A 77 19.19 21.58 61.63
CA LEU A 77 19.21 22.11 62.98
C LEU A 77 17.92 22.88 63.27
N SER A 78 17.21 22.51 64.32
CA SER A 78 16.15 23.33 64.91
C SER A 78 16.73 24.35 65.90
N VAL A 79 16.10 25.50 65.98
CA VAL A 79 16.42 26.50 67.03
C VAL A 79 15.55 26.14 68.23
N GLU A 80 16.22 25.76 69.35
CA GLU A 80 15.54 25.50 70.61
C GLU A 80 15.00 26.77 71.20
N ASP A 81 13.91 26.69 71.90
CA ASP A 81 13.36 27.80 72.66
C ASP A 81 14.17 28.04 73.94
N TYR A 82 14.64 29.24 74.06
CA TYR A 82 15.39 29.71 75.24
C TYR A 82 14.59 30.76 76.07
N GLY A 83 13.27 30.62 76.06
CA GLY A 83 12.37 31.39 76.94
C GLY A 83 12.13 32.85 76.51
N VAL A 84 13.21 33.66 76.41
CA VAL A 84 13.12 35.08 76.01
C VAL A 84 13.00 35.26 74.49
N THR A 85 13.32 34.22 73.72
CA THR A 85 13.34 34.20 72.22
C THR A 85 12.33 33.26 71.61
N GLU A 86 11.30 32.77 72.37
CA GLU A 86 10.31 31.79 71.98
C GLU A 86 9.71 32.10 70.59
N GLY A 87 9.16 33.28 70.38
CA GLY A 87 8.57 33.67 69.11
C GLY A 87 9.56 33.80 67.94
N LEU A 88 10.86 34.06 68.23
CA LEU A 88 11.89 34.14 67.20
C LEU A 88 12.36 32.74 66.79
N ALA A 89 12.49 31.83 67.73
CA ALA A 89 12.85 30.46 67.46
C ALA A 89 11.77 29.77 66.54
N ASP A 90 10.51 29.98 66.86
CA ASP A 90 9.39 29.47 66.03
C ASP A 90 9.42 30.03 64.63
N GLN A 91 9.67 31.34 64.46
CA GLN A 91 9.76 31.95 63.11
C GLN A 91 10.95 31.39 62.32
N VAL A 92 12.11 31.23 62.95
CA VAL A 92 13.29 30.64 62.29
C VAL A 92 13.02 29.18 61.92
N ASN A 93 12.41 28.39 62.78
CA ASN A 93 12.04 27.00 62.48
C ASN A 93 11.03 26.90 61.34
N ASN A 94 10.05 27.82 61.26
CA ASN A 94 9.12 27.91 60.14
C ASN A 94 9.84 28.24 58.82
N ILE A 95 10.80 29.20 58.84
CA ILE A 95 11.63 29.51 57.67
C ILE A 95 12.43 28.29 57.24
N VAL A 96 13.03 27.54 58.17
CA VAL A 96 13.76 26.30 57.85
C VAL A 96 12.85 25.25 57.24
N LYS A 97 11.64 25.10 57.76
CA LYS A 97 10.65 24.19 57.22
C LYS A 97 10.27 24.54 55.78
N GLU A 98 10.01 25.82 55.50
CA GLU A 98 9.70 26.25 54.12
C GLU A 98 10.91 26.10 53.19
N LEU A 99 12.16 26.36 53.67
CA LEU A 99 13.38 26.09 52.91
C LEU A 99 13.53 24.59 52.58
N LYS A 100 13.29 23.68 53.54
CA LYS A 100 13.32 22.23 53.31
C LYS A 100 12.31 21.84 52.24
N LYS A 101 11.11 22.41 52.27
CA LYS A 101 10.07 22.16 51.27
C LYS A 101 10.54 22.59 49.88
N VAL A 102 11.09 23.80 49.74
CA VAL A 102 11.62 24.29 48.45
C VAL A 102 12.74 23.37 47.93
N VAL A 103 13.70 23.00 48.83
CA VAL A 103 14.79 22.08 48.46
C VAL A 103 14.26 20.73 47.98
N CYS A 104 13.26 20.17 48.67
CA CYS A 104 12.61 18.93 48.27
C CYS A 104 11.91 19.04 46.90
N GLU A 105 11.13 20.10 46.68
CA GLU A 105 10.45 20.35 45.42
C GLU A 105 11.43 20.49 44.25
N VAL A 106 12.53 21.24 44.44
CA VAL A 106 13.59 21.41 43.44
C VAL A 106 14.29 20.07 43.15
N ALA A 107 14.51 19.23 44.15
CA ALA A 107 15.09 17.90 43.99
C ALA A 107 14.17 16.99 43.14
N ILE A 108 12.85 17.04 43.39
CA ILE A 108 11.87 16.29 42.63
C ILE A 108 11.84 16.74 41.17
N VAL A 109 11.85 18.08 40.94
CA VAL A 109 11.87 18.65 39.58
C VAL A 109 13.14 18.24 38.84
N ALA A 110 14.32 18.34 39.48
CA ALA A 110 15.57 17.92 38.89
C ALA A 110 15.55 16.42 38.49
N GLN A 111 15.05 15.57 39.39
CA GLN A 111 14.95 14.14 39.10
C GLN A 111 13.96 13.83 37.95
N LYS A 112 12.80 14.51 37.93
CA LYS A 112 11.85 14.41 36.83
C LYS A 112 12.44 14.87 35.50
N SER A 113 13.17 16.01 35.52
CA SER A 113 13.84 16.54 34.33
C SER A 113 14.85 15.55 33.75
N LYS A 114 15.59 14.84 34.61
CA LYS A 114 16.50 13.79 34.17
C LYS A 114 15.78 12.63 33.47
N VAL A 115 14.69 12.13 34.07
CA VAL A 115 13.88 11.05 33.46
C VAL A 115 13.29 11.49 32.13
N ILE A 116 12.74 12.71 32.04
CA ILE A 116 12.19 13.27 30.80
C ILE A 116 13.29 13.39 29.72
N SER A 117 14.50 13.85 30.13
CA SER A 117 15.64 13.93 29.20
C SER A 117 16.04 12.55 28.63
N GLU A 118 16.06 11.53 29.47
CA GLU A 118 16.33 10.14 29.02
C GLU A 118 15.25 9.64 28.04
N GLN A 119 13.97 9.86 28.35
CA GLN A 119 12.86 9.49 27.47
C GLN A 119 12.88 10.28 26.15
N LEU A 120 13.24 11.57 26.22
CA LEU A 120 13.37 12.41 25.03
C LEU A 120 14.49 11.90 24.12
N LYS A 121 15.62 11.49 24.69
CA LYS A 121 16.73 10.89 23.94
C LYS A 121 16.30 9.62 23.21
N GLU A 122 15.59 8.71 23.86
CA GLU A 122 15.05 7.50 23.23
C GLU A 122 14.09 7.83 22.08
N SER A 123 13.22 8.84 22.28
CA SER A 123 12.30 9.31 21.24
C SER A 123 13.02 9.92 20.04
N ILE A 124 14.13 10.64 20.28
CA ILE A 124 14.97 11.22 19.23
C ILE A 124 15.63 10.11 18.41
N GLU A 125 16.26 9.11 19.05
CA GLU A 125 16.88 7.97 18.37
C GLU A 125 15.87 7.22 17.47
N HIS A 126 14.65 7.06 17.96
CA HIS A 126 13.57 6.47 17.17
C HIS A 126 13.16 7.33 15.97
N ASN A 127 13.06 8.66 16.16
CA ASN A 127 12.70 9.59 15.10
C ASN A 127 13.81 9.72 14.04
N GLU A 128 15.09 9.71 14.43
CA GLU A 128 16.23 9.68 13.50
C GLU A 128 16.22 8.42 12.65
N ALA A 129 15.97 7.25 13.25
CA ALA A 129 15.83 5.99 12.51
C ALA A 129 14.64 6.03 11.53
N SER A 130 13.52 6.61 11.95
CA SER A 130 12.34 6.78 11.10
C SER A 130 12.60 7.73 9.93
N SER A 131 13.29 8.85 10.19
CA SER A 131 13.68 9.82 9.14
C SER A 131 14.62 9.19 8.11
N ALA A 132 15.59 8.39 8.55
CA ALA A 132 16.48 7.65 7.64
C ALA A 132 15.70 6.65 6.77
N ALA A 133 14.72 5.94 7.34
CA ALA A 133 13.85 5.04 6.57
C ALA A 133 12.97 5.79 5.56
N ILE A 134 12.46 6.97 5.92
CA ILE A 134 11.73 7.86 5.01
C ILE A 134 12.64 8.27 3.85
N ALA A 135 13.85 8.75 4.12
CA ALA A 135 14.81 9.16 3.08
C ALA A 135 15.12 8.01 2.10
N GLN A 136 15.30 6.80 2.59
CA GLN A 136 15.48 5.62 1.74
C GLN A 136 14.24 5.33 0.88
N THR A 137 13.05 5.40 1.46
CA THR A 137 11.79 5.18 0.73
C THR A 137 11.60 6.22 -0.37
N ILE A 138 11.90 7.48 -0.09
CA ILE A 138 11.80 8.57 -1.05
C ILE A 138 12.79 8.39 -2.21
N SER A 139 14.02 7.92 -1.93
CA SER A 139 14.98 7.57 -2.98
C SER A 139 14.42 6.50 -3.94
N HIS A 140 13.78 5.48 -3.41
CA HIS A 140 13.11 4.45 -4.22
C HIS A 140 11.92 4.99 -5.02
N ILE A 141 11.14 5.93 -4.45
CA ILE A 141 10.03 6.58 -5.17
C ILE A 141 10.58 7.38 -6.34
N ALA A 142 11.65 8.16 -6.15
CA ALA A 142 12.29 8.93 -7.21
C ALA A 142 12.86 8.04 -8.32
N GLU A 143 13.51 6.93 -7.98
CA GLU A 143 13.99 5.94 -8.93
C GLU A 143 12.82 5.31 -9.72
N SER A 144 11.75 4.92 -9.05
CA SER A 144 10.54 4.36 -9.67
C SER A 144 9.85 5.35 -10.59
N ALA A 145 9.80 6.65 -10.23
CA ALA A 145 9.27 7.70 -11.09
C ALA A 145 10.10 7.85 -12.37
N CYS A 146 11.43 7.77 -12.27
CA CYS A 146 12.33 7.81 -13.43
C CYS A 146 12.13 6.59 -14.35
N GLU A 147 12.01 5.39 -13.79
CA GLU A 147 11.73 4.17 -14.55
C GLU A 147 10.36 4.26 -15.24
N GLN A 148 9.34 4.72 -14.53
CA GLN A 148 7.99 4.89 -15.07
C GLN A 148 7.96 5.91 -16.22
N SER A 149 8.75 6.98 -16.17
CA SER A 149 8.93 7.92 -17.27
C SER A 149 9.48 7.24 -18.52
N SER A 150 10.50 6.40 -18.38
CA SER A 150 11.08 5.62 -19.47
C SER A 150 10.09 4.63 -20.10
N VAL A 151 9.31 3.95 -19.27
CA VAL A 151 8.24 3.03 -19.71
C VAL A 151 7.15 3.79 -20.47
N THR A 152 6.72 4.95 -19.97
CA THR A 152 5.72 5.80 -20.60
C THR A 152 6.19 6.32 -21.97
N ALA A 153 7.46 6.75 -22.07
CA ALA A 153 8.06 7.14 -23.35
C ALA A 153 8.09 5.98 -24.36
N THR A 154 8.39 4.77 -23.89
CA THR A 154 8.37 3.56 -24.73
C THR A 154 6.94 3.20 -25.18
N ALA A 155 5.97 3.29 -24.29
CA ALA A 155 4.56 3.07 -24.59
C ALA A 155 4.04 4.07 -25.63
N LYS A 156 4.40 5.36 -25.51
CA LYS A 156 4.08 6.39 -26.49
C LYS A 156 4.65 6.04 -27.88
N LYS A 157 5.93 5.66 -27.95
CA LYS A 157 6.55 5.23 -29.21
C LYS A 157 5.87 4.01 -29.84
N ASN A 158 5.42 3.06 -29.03
CA ASN A 158 4.69 1.89 -29.52
C ASN A 158 3.29 2.26 -30.02
N SER A 159 2.65 3.24 -29.36
CA SER A 159 1.38 3.81 -29.78
C SER A 159 1.49 4.54 -31.12
N ASP A 160 2.55 5.34 -31.33
CA ASP A 160 2.85 5.97 -32.61
C ASP A 160 2.97 4.93 -33.74
N LYS A 161 3.70 3.83 -33.48
CA LYS A 161 3.81 2.74 -34.45
C LYS A 161 2.47 2.06 -34.73
N MET A 162 1.62 1.91 -33.72
CA MET A 162 0.28 1.33 -33.90
C MET A 162 -0.61 2.20 -34.76
N SER A 163 -0.50 3.55 -34.64
CA SER A 163 -1.15 4.51 -35.53
C SER A 163 -0.75 4.30 -36.98
N ILE A 164 0.57 4.26 -37.25
CA ILE A 164 1.11 4.05 -38.61
C ILE A 164 0.61 2.70 -39.18
N ASN A 165 0.67 1.64 -38.38
CA ASN A 165 0.21 0.31 -38.82
C ASN A 165 -1.28 0.29 -39.14
N SER A 166 -2.11 0.98 -38.33
CA SER A 166 -3.56 1.06 -38.56
C SER A 166 -3.88 1.82 -39.86
N GLU A 167 -3.15 2.92 -40.14
CA GLU A 167 -3.27 3.64 -41.39
C GLU A 167 -2.87 2.78 -42.62
N GLU A 168 -1.78 1.99 -42.51
CA GLU A 168 -1.37 1.05 -43.55
C GLU A 168 -2.41 -0.08 -43.76
N ILE A 169 -2.97 -0.62 -42.66
CA ILE A 169 -4.05 -1.61 -42.73
C ILE A 169 -5.27 -1.04 -43.46
N ALA A 170 -5.70 0.19 -43.13
CA ALA A 170 -6.81 0.85 -43.81
C ALA A 170 -6.55 1.01 -45.30
N LYS A 171 -5.35 1.45 -45.70
CA LYS A 171 -4.95 1.59 -47.09
C LYS A 171 -4.92 0.28 -47.87
N HIS A 172 -4.41 -0.80 -47.24
CA HIS A 172 -4.40 -2.12 -47.84
C HIS A 172 -5.82 -2.71 -47.97
N ALA A 173 -6.68 -2.45 -46.99
CA ALA A 173 -8.08 -2.81 -47.01
C ALA A 173 -8.79 -2.10 -48.18
N GLU A 174 -8.64 -0.78 -48.34
CA GLU A 174 -9.20 -0.03 -49.46
C GLU A 174 -8.79 -0.63 -50.80
N LYS A 175 -7.50 -0.92 -51.00
CA LYS A 175 -6.97 -1.54 -52.19
C LYS A 175 -7.60 -2.94 -52.47
N THR A 176 -7.78 -3.72 -51.43
CA THR A 176 -8.38 -5.04 -51.53
C THR A 176 -9.88 -4.95 -51.91
N GLN A 177 -10.56 -3.94 -51.39
CA GLN A 177 -11.95 -3.64 -51.70
C GLN A 177 -12.13 -3.29 -53.18
N GLU A 178 -11.27 -2.38 -53.73
CA GLU A 178 -11.24 -2.07 -55.13
C GLU A 178 -11.04 -3.34 -55.99
N THR A 179 -10.08 -4.18 -55.62
CA THR A 179 -9.80 -5.45 -56.33
C THR A 179 -10.99 -6.38 -56.31
N ALA A 180 -11.71 -6.50 -55.20
CA ALA A 180 -12.91 -7.32 -55.10
C ALA A 180 -14.06 -6.79 -55.97
N GLU A 181 -14.21 -5.46 -56.06
CA GLU A 181 -15.19 -4.80 -56.94
C GLU A 181 -14.85 -4.99 -58.39
N GLU A 182 -13.58 -4.81 -58.80
CA GLU A 182 -13.12 -5.14 -60.17
C GLU A 182 -13.40 -6.61 -60.51
N MET A 183 -13.12 -7.54 -59.59
CA MET A 183 -13.38 -8.98 -59.79
C MET A 183 -14.86 -9.27 -60.02
N MET A 184 -15.76 -8.64 -59.25
CA MET A 184 -17.21 -8.78 -59.47
C MET A 184 -17.60 -8.27 -60.85
N THR A 185 -17.02 -7.18 -61.31
CA THR A 185 -17.26 -6.63 -62.65
C THR A 185 -16.77 -7.57 -63.75
N VAL A 186 -15.55 -8.11 -63.62
CA VAL A 186 -14.98 -9.09 -64.59
C VAL A 186 -15.81 -10.38 -64.62
N VAL A 187 -16.28 -10.86 -63.48
CA VAL A 187 -17.16 -12.03 -63.41
C VAL A 187 -18.47 -11.76 -64.13
N GLN A 188 -19.07 -10.59 -63.94
CA GLN A 188 -20.31 -10.22 -64.64
C GLN A 188 -20.13 -10.13 -66.17
N GLU A 189 -19.03 -9.58 -66.63
CA GLU A 189 -18.69 -9.59 -68.07
C GLU A 189 -18.46 -10.99 -68.61
N SER A 190 -17.74 -11.82 -67.87
CA SER A 190 -17.50 -13.23 -68.21
C SER A 190 -18.82 -14.03 -68.29
N HIS A 191 -19.74 -13.78 -67.37
CA HIS A 191 -21.09 -14.41 -67.40
C HIS A 191 -21.81 -14.06 -68.68
N LYS A 192 -21.86 -12.76 -69.08
CA LYS A 192 -22.46 -12.32 -70.35
C LYS A 192 -21.79 -12.95 -71.56
N MET A 193 -20.47 -13.13 -71.53
CA MET A 193 -19.73 -13.76 -72.63
C MET A 193 -20.10 -15.28 -72.75
N ILE A 194 -20.21 -15.97 -71.66
CA ILE A 194 -20.61 -17.37 -71.64
C ILE A 194 -22.07 -17.55 -72.09
N GLU A 195 -22.97 -16.66 -71.65
CA GLU A 195 -24.39 -16.70 -72.18
C GLU A 195 -24.41 -16.60 -73.69
N ARG A 196 -23.66 -15.67 -74.29
CA ARG A 196 -23.54 -15.51 -75.75
C ARG A 196 -22.92 -16.77 -76.40
N LEU A 197 -21.95 -17.42 -75.75
CA LEU A 197 -21.36 -18.67 -76.20
C LEU A 197 -22.40 -19.80 -76.19
N THR A 198 -23.20 -19.88 -75.12
CA THR A 198 -24.31 -20.85 -75.02
C THR A 198 -25.30 -20.71 -76.14
N GLU A 199 -25.73 -19.50 -76.49
CA GLU A 199 -26.61 -19.22 -77.62
C GLU A 199 -26.01 -19.73 -78.96
N LYS A 200 -24.71 -19.47 -79.17
CA LYS A 200 -23.99 -19.91 -80.35
C LYS A 200 -23.88 -21.44 -80.46
N ILE A 201 -23.55 -22.10 -79.30
CA ILE A 201 -23.49 -23.57 -79.26
C ILE A 201 -24.88 -24.21 -79.59
N ARG A 202 -25.95 -23.63 -79.00
CA ARG A 202 -27.33 -24.12 -79.30
C ARG A 202 -27.67 -23.92 -80.78
N ALA A 203 -27.42 -22.75 -81.35
CA ALA A 203 -27.66 -22.49 -82.77
C ALA A 203 -26.86 -23.44 -83.68
N THR A 204 -25.60 -23.75 -83.26
CA THR A 204 -24.76 -24.68 -84.03
C THR A 204 -25.31 -26.15 -83.94
N ALA A 205 -25.77 -26.55 -82.77
CA ALA A 205 -26.41 -27.87 -82.55
C ALA A 205 -27.70 -28.00 -83.39
N ASP A 206 -28.53 -26.93 -83.39
CA ASP A 206 -29.74 -26.89 -84.26
C ASP A 206 -29.39 -27.00 -85.72
N MET A 207 -28.36 -26.30 -86.17
CA MET A 207 -27.88 -26.39 -87.55
C MET A 207 -27.35 -27.79 -87.89
N SER A 208 -26.60 -28.44 -86.96
CA SER A 208 -26.15 -29.84 -87.15
C SER A 208 -27.33 -30.84 -87.29
N ASN A 209 -28.35 -30.65 -86.44
CA ASN A 209 -29.57 -31.45 -86.53
C ASN A 209 -30.30 -31.23 -87.83
N GLN A 210 -30.37 -30.01 -88.35
CA GLN A 210 -30.97 -29.68 -89.65
C GLN A 210 -30.19 -30.31 -90.78
N ILE A 211 -28.86 -30.27 -90.79
CA ILE A 211 -27.98 -30.93 -91.75
C ILE A 211 -28.24 -32.44 -91.71
N SER A 212 -28.35 -33.07 -90.58
CA SER A 212 -28.68 -34.51 -90.47
C SER A 212 -30.02 -34.83 -91.08
N ASN A 213 -31.05 -34.00 -90.88
CA ASN A 213 -32.35 -34.14 -91.50
C ASN A 213 -32.32 -33.96 -93.01
N ASP A 214 -31.58 -32.96 -93.47
CA ASP A 214 -31.39 -32.68 -94.90
C ASP A 214 -30.68 -33.86 -95.62
N MET A 215 -29.68 -34.46 -94.93
CA MET A 215 -29.02 -35.70 -95.43
C MET A 215 -29.99 -36.88 -95.53
N GLY A 216 -30.91 -37.06 -94.57
CA GLY A 216 -31.94 -38.04 -94.62
C GLY A 216 -32.90 -37.84 -95.84
N THR A 217 -33.19 -36.55 -96.16
CA THR A 217 -33.98 -36.19 -97.34
C THR A 217 -33.25 -36.55 -98.63
N LEU A 218 -31.96 -36.18 -98.74
CA LEU A 218 -31.09 -36.51 -99.84
C LEU A 218 -30.90 -38.01 -100.05
N GLU A 219 -30.79 -38.74 -98.96
CA GLU A 219 -30.78 -40.24 -99.04
C GLU A 219 -32.01 -40.76 -99.72
N GLY A 220 -33.19 -40.32 -99.31
CA GLY A 220 -34.44 -40.70 -99.92
C GLY A 220 -34.54 -40.33 -101.44
N GLU A 221 -33.97 -39.19 -101.83
CA GLU A 221 -33.88 -38.77 -103.22
C GLU A 221 -32.88 -39.62 -103.99
N ALA A 222 -31.71 -39.92 -103.43
CA ALA A 222 -30.73 -40.80 -104.05
C ALA A 222 -31.29 -42.27 -104.23
N GLU A 223 -32.04 -42.77 -103.26
CA GLU A 223 -32.71 -44.04 -103.38
C GLU A 223 -33.72 -44.05 -104.55
N LYS A 224 -34.53 -43.01 -104.72
CA LYS A 224 -35.44 -42.85 -105.84
C LYS A 224 -34.70 -42.86 -107.17
N ILE A 225 -33.59 -42.16 -107.30
CA ILE A 225 -32.77 -42.18 -108.48
C ILE A 225 -32.22 -43.58 -108.73
N GLY A 226 -31.76 -44.26 -107.66
CA GLY A 226 -31.33 -45.67 -107.75
C GLY A 226 -32.43 -46.59 -108.30
N GLN A 227 -33.70 -46.39 -107.89
CA GLN A 227 -34.85 -47.12 -108.41
C GLN A 227 -35.07 -46.81 -109.87
N ILE A 228 -35.00 -45.56 -110.31
CA ILE A 228 -35.14 -45.16 -111.73
C ILE A 228 -34.03 -45.81 -112.58
N VAL A 229 -32.79 -45.78 -112.10
CA VAL A 229 -31.65 -46.41 -112.77
C VAL A 229 -31.84 -47.92 -112.91
N SER A 230 -32.45 -48.56 -111.89
CA SER A 230 -32.80 -49.98 -111.99
C SER A 230 -33.82 -50.24 -113.10
N VAL A 231 -34.88 -49.41 -113.18
CA VAL A 231 -35.87 -49.50 -114.28
C VAL A 231 -35.23 -49.29 -115.67
N VAL A 232 -34.33 -48.26 -115.78
CA VAL A 232 -33.59 -48.04 -117.04
C VAL A 232 -32.74 -49.27 -117.39
N THR A 233 -32.06 -49.86 -116.38
CA THR A 233 -31.27 -51.08 -116.60
C THR A 233 -32.15 -52.22 -117.11
N ASP A 234 -33.34 -52.39 -116.56
CA ASP A 234 -34.29 -53.43 -117.02
C ASP A 234 -34.81 -53.14 -118.45
N ILE A 235 -35.12 -51.86 -118.74
CA ILE A 235 -35.50 -51.42 -120.10
C ILE A 235 -34.40 -51.75 -121.09
N THR A 236 -33.15 -51.38 -120.77
CA THR A 236 -31.97 -51.58 -121.62
C THR A 236 -31.72 -53.10 -121.84
N LYS A 237 -31.84 -53.92 -120.81
CA LYS A 237 -31.80 -55.41 -120.92
C LYS A 237 -32.89 -55.97 -121.87
N ARG A 238 -34.12 -55.48 -121.67
CA ARG A 238 -35.23 -55.90 -122.55
C ARG A 238 -35.01 -55.41 -124.02
N THR A 239 -34.52 -54.15 -124.16
CA THR A 239 -34.21 -53.57 -125.49
C THR A 239 -33.07 -54.33 -126.13
N ASN A 240 -32.04 -54.72 -125.39
CA ASN A 240 -30.94 -55.53 -125.86
C ASN A 240 -31.42 -56.91 -126.29
N MET A 241 -32.34 -57.58 -125.54
CA MET A 241 -32.99 -58.87 -125.95
C MET A 241 -33.88 -58.70 -127.10
N LEU A 242 -34.68 -57.60 -127.23
CA LEU A 242 -35.49 -57.29 -128.37
C LEU A 242 -34.65 -57.05 -129.63
N ALA A 243 -33.61 -56.30 -129.56
CA ALA A 243 -32.64 -56.00 -130.57
C ALA A 243 -31.89 -57.27 -131.02
N LEU A 244 -31.53 -58.20 -130.13
CA LEU A 244 -30.94 -59.50 -130.41
C LEU A 244 -31.85 -60.33 -131.12
N ASN A 245 -33.14 -60.43 -130.69
CA ASN A 245 -34.18 -61.18 -131.36
C ASN A 245 -34.43 -60.60 -132.78
N ALA A 246 -34.54 -59.32 -133.01
CA ALA A 246 -34.65 -58.62 -134.25
C ALA A 246 -33.47 -58.93 -135.21
N SER A 247 -32.21 -58.87 -134.58
CA SER A 247 -30.99 -59.18 -135.34
C SER A 247 -31.00 -60.66 -135.82
N ILE A 248 -31.45 -61.58 -134.96
CA ILE A 248 -31.62 -63.03 -135.35
C ILE A 248 -32.64 -63.19 -136.46
N GLU A 249 -33.83 -62.59 -136.40
CA GLU A 249 -34.84 -62.68 -137.38
C GLU A 249 -34.49 -62.00 -138.74
N ALA A 250 -33.76 -60.88 -138.63
CA ALA A 250 -33.19 -60.19 -139.75
C ALA A 250 -32.11 -61.04 -140.48
N ALA A 251 -31.26 -61.77 -139.72
CA ALA A 251 -30.30 -62.73 -140.25
C ALA A 251 -31.05 -63.92 -140.89
N ARG A 252 -32.23 -64.32 -140.42
CA ARG A 252 -33.07 -65.42 -140.90
C ARG A 252 -33.75 -65.03 -142.21
N ALA A 253 -34.07 -63.75 -142.48
CA ALA A 253 -34.65 -63.18 -143.66
C ALA A 253 -33.67 -63.06 -144.89
N GLY A 254 -32.36 -63.30 -144.60
CA GLY A 254 -31.37 -63.33 -145.69
C GLY A 254 -31.13 -61.90 -146.32
N GLU A 255 -31.01 -61.85 -147.69
CA GLU A 255 -30.73 -60.57 -148.41
C GLU A 255 -31.80 -59.47 -148.15
N ALA A 256 -33.05 -59.80 -147.89
CA ALA A 256 -34.17 -58.90 -147.62
C ALA A 256 -34.15 -58.28 -146.25
N GLY A 257 -33.44 -58.91 -145.30
CA GLY A 257 -33.31 -58.40 -143.92
C GLY A 257 -32.06 -57.63 -143.61
N ARG A 258 -31.13 -57.35 -144.56
CA ARG A 258 -29.81 -56.75 -144.35
C ARG A 258 -29.87 -55.36 -143.72
N GLY A 259 -30.82 -54.54 -144.28
CA GLY A 259 -31.02 -53.19 -143.71
C GLY A 259 -31.55 -53.22 -142.28
N PHE A 260 -32.44 -54.15 -141.89
CA PHE A 260 -33.02 -54.38 -140.62
C PHE A 260 -31.96 -54.95 -139.61
N ALA A 261 -31.07 -55.87 -140.12
CA ALA A 261 -29.99 -56.42 -139.32
C ALA A 261 -29.00 -55.32 -138.76
N VAL A 262 -28.63 -54.32 -139.66
CA VAL A 262 -27.75 -53.18 -139.25
C VAL A 262 -28.46 -52.35 -138.19
N VAL A 263 -29.74 -52.01 -138.41
CA VAL A 263 -30.46 -51.18 -137.35
C VAL A 263 -30.60 -51.94 -136.03
N ALA A 264 -30.89 -53.26 -136.07
CA ALA A 264 -31.02 -54.12 -134.90
C ALA A 264 -29.69 -54.21 -134.16
N ASP A 265 -28.53 -54.33 -134.89
CA ASP A 265 -27.21 -54.38 -134.19
C ASP A 265 -26.85 -53.03 -133.63
N GLU A 266 -27.23 -51.89 -134.33
CA GLU A 266 -27.03 -50.56 -133.83
C GLU A 266 -27.91 -50.32 -132.54
N VAL A 267 -29.16 -50.73 -132.50
CA VAL A 267 -30.02 -50.65 -131.34
C VAL A 267 -29.47 -51.56 -130.21
N ARG A 268 -28.92 -52.76 -130.59
CA ARG A 268 -28.26 -53.61 -129.58
C ARG A 268 -27.07 -52.95 -128.92
N LYS A 269 -26.17 -52.31 -129.73
CA LYS A 269 -25.00 -51.57 -129.23
C LYS A 269 -25.43 -50.36 -128.36
N LEU A 270 -26.46 -49.63 -128.77
CA LEU A 270 -27.01 -48.51 -128.00
C LEU A 270 -27.59 -49.01 -126.65
N ALA A 271 -28.26 -50.19 -126.66
CA ALA A 271 -28.77 -50.80 -125.46
C ALA A 271 -27.65 -51.26 -124.50
N GLU A 272 -26.57 -51.86 -125.08
CA GLU A 272 -25.40 -52.26 -124.31
C GLU A 272 -24.68 -51.01 -123.71
N GLN A 273 -24.49 -49.97 -124.51
CA GLN A 273 -23.93 -48.71 -124.00
C GLN A 273 -24.81 -48.06 -122.93
N SER A 274 -26.11 -48.02 -123.12
CA SER A 274 -27.08 -47.51 -122.14
C SER A 274 -27.06 -48.29 -120.84
N ALA A 275 -26.92 -49.66 -120.94
CA ALA A 275 -26.80 -50.53 -119.74
C ALA A 275 -25.51 -50.29 -119.02
N SER A 276 -24.37 -50.07 -119.67
CA SER A 276 -23.08 -49.69 -119.08
C SER A 276 -23.20 -48.34 -118.37
N SER A 277 -23.74 -47.33 -119.02
CA SER A 277 -23.95 -46.00 -118.44
C SER A 277 -24.91 -46.08 -117.23
N ALA A 278 -25.94 -46.87 -117.28
CA ALA A 278 -26.82 -47.08 -116.13
C ALA A 278 -26.10 -47.76 -114.94
N ASP A 279 -25.19 -48.72 -115.23
CA ASP A 279 -24.40 -49.33 -114.17
C ASP A 279 -23.40 -48.38 -113.55
N GLU A 280 -22.75 -47.55 -114.38
CA GLU A 280 -21.87 -46.44 -113.87
C GLU A 280 -22.65 -45.47 -112.97
N ILE A 281 -23.88 -45.06 -113.40
CA ILE A 281 -24.74 -44.18 -112.59
C ILE A 281 -25.11 -44.90 -111.27
N ARG A 282 -25.44 -46.22 -111.27
CA ARG A 282 -25.73 -47.00 -110.05
C ARG A 282 -24.57 -46.99 -109.10
N GLN A 283 -23.31 -47.14 -109.56
CA GLN A 283 -22.15 -47.11 -108.74
C GLN A 283 -21.94 -45.70 -108.14
N LEU A 284 -22.16 -44.62 -108.96
CA LEU A 284 -22.13 -43.26 -108.48
C LEU A 284 -23.16 -43.01 -107.39
N ILE A 285 -24.41 -43.43 -107.56
CA ILE A 285 -25.48 -43.34 -106.56
C ILE A 285 -25.09 -44.08 -105.28
N GLY A 286 -24.55 -45.31 -105.40
CA GLY A 286 -24.05 -46.03 -104.22
C GLY A 286 -22.96 -45.31 -103.46
N THR A 287 -22.10 -44.62 -104.18
CA THR A 287 -21.06 -43.79 -103.60
C THR A 287 -21.66 -42.55 -102.92
N ILE A 288 -22.66 -41.91 -103.55
CA ILE A 288 -23.35 -40.73 -102.94
C ILE A 288 -24.09 -41.16 -101.68
N VAL A 289 -24.83 -42.22 -101.65
CA VAL A 289 -25.52 -42.72 -100.43
C VAL A 289 -24.51 -42.96 -99.30
N LYS A 290 -23.41 -43.65 -99.61
CA LYS A 290 -22.36 -43.83 -98.58
C LYS A 290 -21.85 -42.51 -97.99
N ARG A 291 -21.64 -41.51 -98.86
CA ARG A 291 -21.17 -40.16 -98.38
C ARG A 291 -22.26 -39.47 -97.59
N ILE A 292 -23.54 -39.60 -97.95
CA ILE A 292 -24.66 -39.05 -97.18
C ILE A 292 -24.68 -39.63 -95.77
N HIS A 293 -24.56 -40.98 -95.67
CA HIS A 293 -24.52 -41.63 -94.33
C HIS A 293 -23.38 -41.11 -93.48
N VAL A 294 -22.18 -40.99 -94.08
CA VAL A 294 -21.02 -40.43 -93.30
C VAL A 294 -21.30 -39.01 -92.84
N LEU A 295 -21.84 -38.15 -93.72
CA LEU A 295 -22.14 -36.74 -93.35
C LEU A 295 -23.28 -36.66 -92.30
N ALA A 296 -24.29 -37.53 -92.37
CA ALA A 296 -25.38 -37.62 -91.40
C ALA A 296 -24.85 -38.04 -90.03
N ASP A 297 -23.95 -39.08 -90.01
CA ASP A 297 -23.30 -39.51 -88.74
C ASP A 297 -22.36 -38.46 -88.19
N ASP A 298 -21.59 -37.78 -89.05
CA ASP A 298 -20.73 -36.68 -88.61
C ASP A 298 -21.54 -35.52 -88.01
N ALA A 299 -22.67 -35.15 -88.67
CA ALA A 299 -23.56 -34.12 -88.16
C ALA A 299 -24.20 -34.51 -86.79
N ARG A 300 -24.67 -35.77 -86.67
CA ARG A 300 -25.23 -36.28 -85.43
C ARG A 300 -24.16 -36.28 -84.29
N SER A 301 -22.98 -36.84 -84.57
CA SER A 301 -21.88 -36.86 -83.65
C SER A 301 -21.43 -35.43 -83.23
N GLY A 302 -21.47 -34.48 -84.18
CA GLY A 302 -21.24 -33.06 -83.91
C GLY A 302 -22.28 -32.48 -82.95
N SER A 303 -23.59 -32.82 -83.15
CA SER A 303 -24.65 -32.36 -82.24
C SER A 303 -24.51 -32.95 -80.83
N GLU A 304 -24.17 -34.22 -80.68
CA GLU A 304 -23.93 -34.88 -79.37
C GLU A 304 -22.75 -34.27 -78.64
N LYS A 305 -21.68 -33.94 -79.36
CA LYS A 305 -20.53 -33.21 -78.73
C LYS A 305 -20.91 -31.84 -78.26
N LEU A 306 -21.70 -31.06 -78.99
CA LEU A 306 -22.17 -29.73 -78.61
C LEU A 306 -23.09 -29.79 -77.36
N GLU A 307 -23.89 -30.87 -77.17
CA GLU A 307 -24.65 -31.11 -75.97
C GLU A 307 -23.69 -31.32 -74.75
N GLY A 308 -22.60 -32.08 -74.97
CA GLY A 308 -21.53 -32.20 -73.91
C GLY A 308 -20.87 -30.89 -73.62
N ASP A 309 -20.61 -30.05 -74.59
CA ASP A 309 -20.03 -28.69 -74.40
C ASP A 309 -20.99 -27.79 -73.60
N LEU A 310 -22.31 -27.89 -73.75
CA LEU A 310 -23.30 -27.18 -72.95
C LEU A 310 -23.23 -27.57 -71.49
N SER A 311 -23.01 -28.85 -71.14
CA SER A 311 -22.78 -29.27 -69.78
C SER A 311 -21.52 -28.61 -69.16
N THR A 312 -20.45 -28.51 -69.95
CA THR A 312 -19.20 -27.83 -69.54
C THR A 312 -19.41 -26.33 -69.32
N VAL A 313 -20.27 -25.72 -70.13
CA VAL A 313 -20.65 -24.29 -69.92
C VAL A 313 -21.44 -24.09 -68.64
N ASP A 314 -22.36 -24.98 -68.26
CA ASP A 314 -23.09 -24.90 -67.00
C ASP A 314 -22.15 -25.00 -65.78
N ASP A 315 -21.16 -25.90 -65.87
CA ASP A 315 -20.10 -25.99 -64.84
C ASP A 315 -19.29 -24.70 -64.74
N ALA A 316 -18.97 -24.06 -65.85
CA ALA A 316 -18.26 -22.75 -65.89
C ALA A 316 -19.10 -21.64 -65.27
N LEU A 317 -20.40 -21.56 -65.56
CA LEU A 317 -21.33 -20.58 -64.98
C LEU A 317 -21.46 -20.80 -63.46
N SER A 318 -21.55 -22.05 -63.01
CA SER A 318 -21.54 -22.38 -61.58
C SER A 318 -20.24 -21.90 -60.89
N SER A 319 -19.09 -22.11 -61.52
CA SER A 319 -17.79 -21.66 -61.04
C SER A 319 -17.69 -20.13 -60.96
N LEU A 320 -18.17 -19.40 -61.96
CA LEU A 320 -18.25 -17.95 -61.93
C LEU A 320 -19.15 -17.42 -60.83
N SER A 321 -20.29 -18.07 -60.58
CA SER A 321 -21.19 -17.72 -59.48
C SER A 321 -20.50 -17.87 -58.13
N ARG A 322 -19.69 -18.92 -57.92
CA ARG A 322 -18.89 -19.10 -56.71
C ARG A 322 -17.83 -17.99 -56.56
N VAL A 323 -17.13 -17.65 -57.64
CA VAL A 323 -16.15 -16.55 -57.62
C VAL A 323 -16.83 -15.23 -57.28
N ASN A 324 -18.00 -14.93 -57.84
CA ASN A 324 -18.76 -13.73 -57.51
C ASN A 324 -19.14 -13.66 -56.05
N ASN A 325 -19.63 -14.76 -55.45
CA ASN A 325 -19.99 -14.81 -54.05
C ASN A 325 -18.76 -14.62 -53.13
N SER A 326 -17.64 -15.28 -53.46
CA SER A 326 -16.38 -15.10 -52.71
C SER A 326 -15.84 -13.67 -52.80
N SER A 327 -15.98 -13.03 -53.97
CA SER A 327 -15.59 -11.63 -54.15
C SER A 327 -16.46 -10.69 -53.31
N LYS A 328 -17.76 -10.96 -53.25
CA LYS A 328 -18.71 -10.20 -52.42
C LYS A 328 -18.40 -10.37 -50.92
N GLU A 329 -18.17 -11.61 -50.46
CA GLU A 329 -17.76 -11.89 -49.07
C GLU A 329 -16.44 -11.20 -48.73
N THR A 330 -15.48 -11.17 -49.65
CA THR A 330 -14.23 -10.44 -49.51
C THR A 330 -14.48 -8.94 -49.36
N TYR A 331 -15.34 -8.35 -50.20
CA TYR A 331 -15.72 -6.93 -50.13
C TYR A 331 -16.32 -6.55 -48.77
N GLU A 332 -17.25 -7.38 -48.24
CA GLU A 332 -17.90 -7.17 -46.94
C GLU A 332 -16.90 -7.32 -45.79
N SER A 333 -16.03 -8.34 -45.78
CA SER A 333 -15.01 -8.57 -44.78
C SER A 333 -13.97 -7.45 -44.73
N VAL A 334 -13.62 -6.88 -45.87
CA VAL A 334 -12.69 -5.75 -45.96
C VAL A 334 -13.29 -4.47 -45.37
N ALA A 335 -14.60 -4.26 -45.55
CA ALA A 335 -15.30 -3.14 -44.93
C ALA A 335 -15.24 -3.23 -43.37
N GLU A 336 -15.35 -4.43 -42.81
CA GLU A 336 -15.16 -4.67 -41.37
C GLU A 336 -13.72 -4.38 -40.92
N ILE A 337 -12.71 -4.78 -41.70
CA ILE A 337 -11.29 -4.49 -41.43
C ILE A 337 -11.04 -2.98 -41.41
N MET A 338 -11.65 -2.23 -42.33
CA MET A 338 -11.53 -0.74 -42.34
C MET A 338 -12.13 -0.14 -41.08
N ALA A 339 -13.29 -0.62 -40.64
CA ALA A 339 -13.91 -0.14 -39.39
C ALA A 339 -13.04 -0.46 -38.17
N LEU A 340 -12.43 -1.65 -38.11
CA LEU A 340 -11.50 -2.03 -37.04
C LEU A 340 -10.21 -1.20 -37.05
N ALA A 341 -9.71 -0.81 -38.22
CA ALA A 341 -8.54 0.06 -38.36
C ALA A 341 -8.85 1.47 -37.82
N ASP A 342 -10.03 2.01 -38.12
CA ASP A 342 -10.49 3.30 -37.60
C ASP A 342 -10.69 3.28 -36.08
N ASP A 343 -11.31 2.23 -35.53
CA ASP A 343 -11.45 2.02 -34.07
C ASP A 343 -10.09 1.91 -33.37
N SER A 344 -9.12 1.25 -34.02
CA SER A 344 -7.73 1.19 -33.54
C SER A 344 -7.08 2.56 -33.46
N LEU A 345 -7.30 3.44 -34.43
CA LEU A 345 -6.81 4.82 -34.43
C LEU A 345 -7.41 5.64 -33.30
N ASN A 346 -8.71 5.48 -33.03
CA ASN A 346 -9.38 6.12 -31.91
C ASN A 346 -8.78 5.64 -30.57
N THR A 347 -8.58 4.34 -30.41
CA THR A 347 -7.93 3.75 -29.23
C THR A 347 -6.51 4.28 -29.04
N VAL A 348 -5.72 4.42 -30.09
CA VAL A 348 -4.38 5.03 -30.06
C VAL A 348 -4.44 6.46 -29.56
N SER A 349 -5.41 7.24 -29.98
CA SER A 349 -5.60 8.62 -29.52
C SER A 349 -5.90 8.69 -28.02
N GLU A 350 -6.74 7.79 -27.50
CA GLU A 350 -7.00 7.68 -26.07
C GLU A 350 -5.75 7.27 -25.28
N VAL A 351 -4.97 6.31 -25.79
CA VAL A 351 -3.70 5.90 -25.20
C VAL A 351 -2.73 7.08 -25.13
N HIS A 352 -2.63 7.91 -26.16
CA HIS A 352 -1.80 9.12 -26.12
C HIS A 352 -2.21 10.06 -25.01
N THR A 353 -3.50 10.37 -24.88
CA THR A 353 -4.02 11.24 -23.81
C THR A 353 -3.71 10.68 -22.43
N ASN A 354 -3.89 9.36 -22.25
CA ASN A 354 -3.57 8.69 -20.99
C ASN A 354 -2.06 8.75 -20.67
N MET A 355 -1.18 8.60 -21.67
CA MET A 355 0.27 8.71 -21.49
C MET A 355 0.70 10.14 -21.11
N GLU A 356 0.04 11.18 -21.61
CA GLU A 356 0.26 12.56 -21.18
C GLU A 356 -0.12 12.75 -19.71
N SER A 357 -1.29 12.29 -19.29
CA SER A 357 -1.73 12.35 -17.88
C SER A 357 -0.82 11.56 -16.94
N ILE A 358 -0.34 10.39 -17.36
CA ILE A 358 0.64 9.59 -16.60
C ILE A 358 1.95 10.38 -16.46
N ASN A 359 2.42 11.02 -17.52
CA ASN A 359 3.66 11.81 -17.48
C ASN A 359 3.54 13.02 -16.53
N GLU A 360 2.39 13.70 -16.50
CA GLU A 360 2.10 14.75 -15.50
C GLU A 360 2.14 14.18 -14.06
N SER A 361 1.49 13.05 -13.83
CA SER A 361 1.50 12.39 -12.51
C SER A 361 2.90 11.95 -12.06
N ILE A 362 3.76 11.52 -12.99
CA ILE A 362 5.16 11.20 -12.72
C ILE A 362 5.93 12.44 -12.27
N GLN A 363 5.73 13.58 -12.95
CA GLN A 363 6.39 14.84 -12.59
C GLN A 363 5.93 15.32 -11.20
N GLU A 364 4.65 15.22 -10.91
CA GLU A 364 4.10 15.56 -9.60
C GLU A 364 4.66 14.63 -8.50
N THR A 365 4.75 13.33 -8.78
CA THR A 365 5.37 12.36 -7.86
C THR A 365 6.84 12.67 -7.59
N ALA A 366 7.60 13.03 -8.61
CA ALA A 366 9.01 13.41 -8.47
C ALA A 366 9.17 14.69 -7.63
N ALA A 367 8.36 15.73 -7.90
CA ALA A 367 8.35 16.96 -7.12
C ALA A 367 7.94 16.71 -5.65
N GLY A 368 6.93 15.88 -5.40
CA GLY A 368 6.53 15.46 -4.06
C GLY A 368 7.62 14.68 -3.33
N ALA A 369 8.37 13.85 -4.05
CA ALA A 369 9.52 13.14 -3.49
C ALA A 369 10.64 14.10 -3.06
N GLU A 370 10.94 15.13 -3.85
CA GLU A 370 11.91 16.17 -3.48
C GLU A 370 11.47 16.95 -2.24
N GLU A 371 10.19 17.32 -2.14
CA GLU A 371 9.64 18.04 -0.99
C GLU A 371 9.70 17.21 0.29
N VAL A 372 9.32 15.92 0.23
CA VAL A 372 9.41 15.01 1.39
C VAL A 372 10.87 14.77 1.79
N SER A 373 11.80 14.69 0.82
CA SER A 373 13.24 14.59 1.10
C SER A 373 13.74 15.79 1.88
N ALA A 374 13.42 17.01 1.43
CA ALA A 374 13.78 18.24 2.12
C ALA A 374 13.18 18.31 3.54
N SER A 375 11.90 17.93 3.69
CA SER A 375 11.24 17.86 4.99
C SER A 375 11.89 16.83 5.94
N SER A 376 12.37 15.71 5.40
CA SER A 376 13.07 14.68 6.19
C SER A 376 14.45 15.16 6.66
N GLU A 377 15.16 15.93 5.83
CA GLU A 377 16.42 16.57 6.22
C GLU A 377 16.21 17.62 7.32
N GLU A 378 15.18 18.47 7.20
CA GLU A 378 14.81 19.46 8.22
C GLU A 378 14.40 18.79 9.53
N LEU A 379 13.64 17.69 9.46
CA LEU A 379 13.28 16.87 10.63
C LEU A 379 14.54 16.32 11.32
N SER A 380 15.49 15.79 10.57
CA SER A 380 16.76 15.28 11.10
C SER A 380 17.57 16.39 11.80
N ALA A 381 17.65 17.57 11.20
CA ALA A 381 18.30 18.73 11.80
C ALA A 381 17.61 19.15 13.12
N SER A 382 16.28 19.22 13.13
CA SER A 382 15.49 19.52 14.33
C SER A 382 15.69 18.47 15.44
N MET A 383 15.75 17.19 15.10
CA MET A 383 16.04 16.11 16.06
C MET A 383 17.45 16.29 16.68
N HIS A 384 18.42 16.69 15.88
CA HIS A 384 19.75 16.98 16.39
C HIS A 384 19.74 18.14 17.40
N GLU A 385 19.02 19.24 17.11
CA GLU A 385 18.88 20.36 18.06
C GLU A 385 18.19 19.93 19.37
N ILE A 386 17.10 19.15 19.26
CA ILE A 386 16.39 18.61 20.44
C ILE A 386 17.31 17.68 21.25
N SER A 387 18.19 16.92 20.59
CA SER A 387 19.20 16.08 21.26
C SER A 387 20.17 16.88 22.10
N VAL A 388 20.65 18.02 21.59
CA VAL A 388 21.49 18.95 22.34
C VAL A 388 20.75 19.51 23.56
N LEU A 389 19.49 19.95 23.37
CA LEU A 389 18.66 20.46 24.46
C LEU A 389 18.38 19.40 25.54
N ALA A 390 18.11 18.17 25.16
CA ALA A 390 17.92 17.06 26.09
C ALA A 390 19.17 16.79 26.91
N ASN A 391 20.34 16.82 26.28
CA ASN A 391 21.61 16.66 26.96
C ASN A 391 21.89 17.80 27.95
N ASP A 392 21.62 19.06 27.57
CA ASP A 392 21.76 20.23 28.43
C ASP A 392 20.79 20.19 29.63
N MET A 393 19.55 19.72 29.40
CA MET A 393 18.57 19.49 30.45
C MET A 393 19.06 18.46 31.47
N ASN A 394 19.60 17.32 30.97
CA ASN A 394 20.20 16.30 31.84
C ASN A 394 21.39 16.83 32.65
N LYS A 395 22.26 17.61 32.02
CA LYS A 395 23.39 18.26 32.68
C LYS A 395 22.92 19.22 33.75
N THR A 396 21.98 20.10 33.43
CA THR A 396 21.41 21.08 34.39
C THR A 396 20.75 20.37 35.56
N ALA A 397 19.95 19.33 35.30
CA ALA A 397 19.33 18.50 36.34
C ALA A 397 20.39 17.85 37.26
N SER A 398 21.48 17.36 36.66
CA SER A 398 22.58 16.74 37.40
C SER A 398 23.37 17.76 38.24
N GLU A 399 23.56 19.00 37.74
CA GLU A 399 24.16 20.08 38.49
C GLU A 399 23.29 20.51 39.70
N ILE A 400 21.96 20.64 39.47
CA ILE A 400 21.01 20.90 40.56
C ILE A 400 21.10 19.80 41.63
N ASP A 401 21.06 18.53 41.25
CA ASP A 401 21.21 17.41 42.20
C ASP A 401 22.52 17.48 42.98
N LYS A 402 23.62 17.82 42.32
CA LYS A 402 24.93 18.03 42.97
C LYS A 402 24.91 19.17 43.97
N TYR A 403 24.31 20.32 43.63
CA TYR A 403 24.18 21.46 44.56
C TYR A 403 23.30 21.08 45.76
N LEU A 404 22.16 20.43 45.53
CA LEU A 404 21.27 19.98 46.60
C LEU A 404 21.93 18.97 47.51
N LYS A 405 22.69 18.02 46.99
CA LYS A 405 23.49 17.07 47.78
C LYS A 405 24.54 17.78 48.64
N GLY A 406 25.10 18.88 48.16
CA GLY A 406 25.99 19.72 48.97
C GLY A 406 25.34 20.30 50.24
N PHE A 407 24.03 20.58 50.22
CA PHE A 407 23.25 20.96 51.39
C PHE A 407 22.87 19.79 52.28
N ILE A 408 22.58 18.62 51.68
CA ILE A 408 22.04 17.44 52.38
C ILE A 408 23.17 16.61 53.02
N ASN A 409 24.30 16.42 52.34
CA ASN A 409 25.38 15.50 52.74
C ASN A 409 26.22 15.98 53.95
N LYS A 410 25.90 17.12 54.57
CA LYS A 410 26.51 17.52 55.82
C LYS A 410 25.99 16.75 57.05
N VAL A 411 25.01 15.86 56.83
CA VAL A 411 24.46 14.96 57.85
C VAL A 411 25.29 13.67 57.91
N THR A 412 26.03 13.48 58.99
CA THR A 412 26.78 12.24 59.21
C THR A 412 25.87 11.16 59.79
N ILE A 413 25.81 10.01 59.09
CA ILE A 413 25.10 8.82 59.59
C ILE A 413 25.92 8.18 60.68
N ASP A 414 25.49 8.31 61.94
CA ASP A 414 26.15 7.70 63.10
C ASP A 414 25.89 6.17 63.19
N ALA A 415 26.59 5.51 64.11
CA ALA A 415 26.46 4.06 64.30
C ALA A 415 25.04 3.66 64.73
N GLN A 416 24.34 4.51 65.48
CA GLN A 416 22.98 4.27 65.96
C GLN A 416 22.01 4.35 64.79
N THR A 417 22.10 5.33 63.91
CA THR A 417 21.28 5.44 62.69
C THR A 417 21.47 4.24 61.76
N LYS A 418 22.72 3.75 61.61
CA LYS A 418 22.97 2.50 60.85
C LYS A 418 22.26 1.29 61.46
N GLN A 419 22.22 1.17 62.77
CA GLN A 419 21.51 0.10 63.43
C GLN A 419 19.99 0.24 63.29
N GLU A 420 19.46 1.46 63.32
CA GLU A 420 18.04 1.77 63.09
C GLU A 420 17.61 1.39 61.67
N ILE A 421 18.46 1.66 60.63
CA ILE A 421 18.23 1.26 59.25
C ILE A 421 18.17 -0.25 59.09
N GLN A 422 19.13 -1.00 59.71
CA GLN A 422 19.13 -2.49 59.63
C GLN A 422 17.92 -3.10 60.34
N THR A 423 17.56 -2.55 61.50
CA THR A 423 16.36 -2.96 62.23
C THR A 423 15.12 -2.64 61.41
N GLY A 424 15.04 -1.48 60.77
CA GLY A 424 13.96 -1.07 59.88
C GLY A 424 13.77 -2.00 58.71
N LEU A 425 14.85 -2.38 58.02
CA LEU A 425 14.80 -3.34 56.92
C LEU A 425 14.27 -4.71 57.37
N SER A 426 14.67 -5.17 58.55
CA SER A 426 14.20 -6.44 59.11
C SER A 426 12.69 -6.40 59.41
N ILE A 427 12.19 -5.29 59.93
CA ILE A 427 10.75 -5.09 60.18
C ILE A 427 9.97 -5.00 58.89
N LEU A 428 10.47 -4.23 57.89
CA LEU A 428 9.82 -4.16 56.57
C LEU A 428 9.73 -5.55 55.90
N LYS A 429 10.79 -6.35 56.05
CA LYS A 429 10.78 -7.74 55.53
C LYS A 429 9.70 -8.57 56.18
N GLU A 430 9.52 -8.49 57.48
CA GLU A 430 8.44 -9.17 58.21
C GLU A 430 7.06 -8.77 57.69
N ILE A 431 6.85 -7.45 57.50
CA ILE A 431 5.59 -6.91 56.97
C ILE A 431 5.34 -7.39 55.52
N ALA A 432 6.33 -7.32 54.66
CA ALA A 432 6.20 -7.74 53.26
C ALA A 432 5.92 -9.23 53.13
N GLU A 433 6.57 -10.08 53.93
CA GLU A 433 6.30 -11.50 54.02
C GLU A 433 4.89 -11.76 54.57
N GLY A 434 4.43 -10.97 55.55
CA GLY A 434 3.06 -11.05 56.10
C GLY A 434 2.00 -10.73 55.04
N ILE A 435 2.18 -9.66 54.25
CA ILE A 435 1.31 -9.31 53.14
C ILE A 435 1.28 -10.41 52.09
N ALA A 436 2.43 -10.96 51.73
CA ALA A 436 2.56 -12.01 50.74
C ALA A 436 1.92 -13.34 51.19
N ARG A 437 2.17 -13.80 52.46
CA ARG A 437 1.61 -15.04 53.00
C ARG A 437 0.09 -15.00 53.09
N GLN A 438 -0.48 -13.85 53.47
CA GLN A 438 -1.92 -13.66 53.58
C GLN A 438 -2.59 -13.38 52.22
N ASN A 439 -1.82 -13.29 51.15
CA ASN A 439 -2.29 -12.91 49.81
C ASN A 439 -3.18 -11.64 49.86
N MET A 440 -2.78 -10.66 50.68
CA MET A 440 -3.57 -9.47 50.98
C MET A 440 -3.54 -8.52 49.78
N PRO A 441 -4.70 -8.04 49.31
CA PRO A 441 -4.72 -7.00 48.27
C PRO A 441 -4.00 -5.75 48.79
N LEU A 442 -3.07 -5.19 48.00
CA LEU A 442 -2.23 -4.04 48.40
C LEU A 442 -3.03 -2.85 48.95
N PRO A 443 -4.20 -2.46 48.40
CA PRO A 443 -5.01 -1.37 48.98
C PRO A 443 -5.56 -1.67 50.37
N ASN A 444 -5.67 -2.95 50.78
CA ASN A 444 -6.22 -3.35 52.08
C ASN A 444 -5.16 -3.41 53.16
N THR A 445 -3.90 -3.06 52.87
CA THR A 445 -2.80 -3.11 53.85
C THR A 445 -2.74 -1.89 54.76
N ASN A 446 -3.61 -0.89 54.60
CA ASN A 446 -3.62 0.36 55.40
C ASN A 446 -3.60 0.16 56.90
N GLN A 447 -4.42 -0.75 57.41
CA GLN A 447 -4.49 -1.02 58.85
C GLN A 447 -3.17 -1.61 59.35
N LEU A 448 -2.63 -2.59 58.66
CA LEU A 448 -1.37 -3.25 58.97
C LEU A 448 -0.22 -2.24 59.00
N ILE A 449 -0.12 -1.40 57.98
CA ILE A 449 0.89 -0.36 57.86
C ILE A 449 0.80 0.65 59.00
N ARG A 450 -0.42 1.08 59.40
CA ARG A 450 -0.63 1.98 60.54
C ARG A 450 -0.25 1.35 61.87
N GLU A 451 -0.59 0.07 62.08
CA GLU A 451 -0.23 -0.67 63.34
C GLU A 451 1.29 -0.76 63.48
N TYR A 452 2.02 -1.12 62.42
CA TYR A 452 3.48 -1.20 62.48
C TYR A 452 4.14 0.19 62.63
N ALA A 453 3.67 1.20 61.93
CA ALA A 453 4.17 2.57 62.07
C ALA A 453 3.93 3.11 63.49
N ASN A 454 2.81 2.80 64.13
CA ASN A 454 2.53 3.18 65.51
C ASN A 454 3.39 2.42 66.52
N LYS A 455 3.68 1.15 66.25
CA LYS A 455 4.51 0.28 67.10
C LYS A 455 5.99 0.68 67.07
N TYR A 456 6.49 1.04 65.88
CA TYR A 456 7.89 1.34 65.65
C TYR A 456 8.07 2.83 65.26
N LYS A 457 8.27 3.66 66.27
CA LYS A 457 8.33 5.13 66.15
C LYS A 457 9.48 5.66 65.29
N GLN A 458 10.43 4.82 64.89
CA GLN A 458 11.51 5.15 63.97
C GLN A 458 11.02 5.37 62.55
N PHE A 459 9.85 4.80 62.16
CA PHE A 459 9.25 5.02 60.86
C PHE A 459 8.36 6.25 60.91
N GLU A 460 8.77 7.28 60.21
CA GLU A 460 8.01 8.50 60.05
C GLU A 460 6.89 8.30 59.01
N TYR A 461 7.28 7.74 57.89
CA TYR A 461 6.37 7.38 56.81
C TYR A 461 6.55 5.90 56.45
N MET A 462 5.46 5.22 56.08
CA MET A 462 5.46 3.89 55.55
C MET A 462 4.37 3.78 54.49
N GLY A 463 4.71 3.28 53.30
CA GLY A 463 3.79 3.17 52.17
C GLY A 463 4.01 1.92 51.32
N VAL A 464 2.92 1.44 50.72
CA VAL A 464 2.91 0.36 49.74
C VAL A 464 2.61 0.94 48.35
N LEU A 465 3.48 0.62 47.40
CA LEU A 465 3.34 1.02 46.02
C LEU A 465 2.94 -0.17 45.15
N ASN A 466 2.08 0.08 44.15
CA ASN A 466 1.73 -0.91 43.14
C ASN A 466 2.85 -1.00 42.08
N LEU A 467 2.65 -1.89 41.07
CA LEU A 467 3.63 -2.07 39.97
C LEU A 467 3.84 -0.82 39.08
N LYS A 468 2.91 0.15 39.14
CA LYS A 468 3.02 1.42 38.42
C LYS A 468 3.74 2.50 39.25
N GLY A 469 4.13 2.21 40.50
CA GLY A 469 4.74 3.17 41.41
C GLY A 469 3.73 4.10 42.10
N GLU A 470 2.45 3.80 42.06
CA GLU A 470 1.40 4.56 42.75
C GLU A 470 1.26 4.05 44.19
N ILE A 471 1.16 4.98 45.15
CA ILE A 471 0.91 4.61 46.55
C ILE A 471 -0.54 4.16 46.70
N VAL A 472 -0.73 2.94 47.12
CA VAL A 472 -2.04 2.30 47.34
C VAL A 472 -2.41 2.14 48.80
N SER A 473 -1.42 2.28 49.68
CA SER A 473 -1.61 2.18 51.13
C SER A 473 -0.52 2.97 51.85
N ALA A 474 -0.86 3.67 52.93
CA ALA A 474 0.11 4.43 53.76
C ALA A 474 -0.38 4.61 55.19
N ASN A 475 0.57 4.89 56.13
CA ASN A 475 0.27 5.20 57.52
C ASN A 475 -0.33 6.61 57.72
N MET A 476 0.00 7.55 56.85
CA MET A 476 -0.53 8.93 56.84
C MET A 476 -0.95 9.37 55.44
N PRO A 477 -1.90 10.31 55.31
CA PRO A 477 -2.31 10.81 54.03
C PRO A 477 -1.19 11.51 53.29
N ILE A 478 -1.12 11.32 51.99
CA ILE A 478 -0.19 12.01 51.10
C ILE A 478 -0.70 13.43 50.87
N THR A 479 0.08 14.41 51.25
CA THR A 479 -0.27 15.84 51.15
C THR A 479 0.12 16.47 49.81
N GLY A 480 0.80 15.75 48.94
CA GLY A 480 1.29 16.23 47.64
C GLY A 480 0.38 15.86 46.46
N THR A 481 0.48 16.61 45.37
CA THR A 481 -0.24 16.36 44.10
C THR A 481 0.30 15.16 43.33
N ASN A 482 1.41 14.57 43.78
CA ASN A 482 2.08 13.48 43.05
C ASN A 482 1.93 12.16 43.80
N ASN A 483 1.11 11.27 43.26
CA ASN A 483 0.88 9.93 43.82
C ASN A 483 1.73 8.84 43.15
N ASN A 484 2.57 9.20 42.17
CA ASN A 484 3.39 8.27 41.39
C ASN A 484 4.88 8.48 41.68
N TYR A 485 5.51 7.47 42.21
CA TYR A 485 6.91 7.41 42.61
C TYR A 485 7.76 6.43 41.78
N SER A 486 7.28 6.03 40.61
CA SER A 486 7.99 5.10 39.72
C SER A 486 9.39 5.59 39.30
N HIS A 487 9.60 6.89 39.31
CA HIS A 487 10.88 7.53 38.99
C HIS A 487 11.92 7.43 40.13
N ARG A 488 11.49 7.19 41.36
CA ARG A 488 12.37 7.18 42.52
C ARG A 488 13.29 5.95 42.57
N PRO A 489 14.56 6.11 42.98
CA PRO A 489 15.51 5.01 43.08
C PRO A 489 15.03 3.86 43.95
N TYR A 490 14.40 4.16 45.10
CA TYR A 490 13.88 3.16 46.02
C TYR A 490 12.81 2.29 45.40
N PHE A 491 12.02 2.82 44.45
CA PHE A 491 11.03 2.01 43.69
C PHE A 491 11.72 1.16 42.63
N LYS A 492 12.62 1.77 41.83
CA LYS A 492 13.30 1.07 40.72
C LYS A 492 14.14 -0.11 41.22
N GLU A 493 14.94 0.08 42.28
CA GLU A 493 15.79 -0.97 42.84
C GLU A 493 14.95 -2.11 43.46
N ALA A 494 13.87 -1.77 44.20
CA ALA A 494 12.98 -2.77 44.76
C ALA A 494 12.21 -3.56 43.68
N MET A 495 11.78 -2.89 42.59
CA MET A 495 11.20 -3.57 41.43
C MET A 495 12.21 -4.51 40.76
N GLY A 496 13.50 -4.17 40.77
CA GLY A 496 14.59 -5.07 40.36
C GLY A 496 14.86 -6.23 41.32
N GLY A 497 14.06 -6.38 42.38
CA GLY A 497 14.15 -7.48 43.34
C GLY A 497 15.17 -7.31 44.46
N LYS A 498 15.78 -6.11 44.59
CA LYS A 498 16.81 -5.78 45.60
C LYS A 498 16.20 -5.01 46.75
N ASN A 499 16.76 -5.20 47.95
CA ASN A 499 16.53 -4.30 49.05
C ASN A 499 17.35 -3.02 48.85
N TYR A 500 16.77 -1.88 49.15
CA TYR A 500 17.41 -0.58 48.90
C TYR A 500 17.32 0.28 50.14
N PHE A 501 18.34 1.12 50.35
CA PHE A 501 18.33 2.26 51.25
C PHE A 501 18.97 3.43 50.57
N SER A 502 18.38 4.61 50.75
CA SER A 502 18.85 5.84 50.09
C SER A 502 19.99 6.53 50.87
N ASP A 503 20.70 7.42 50.19
CA ASP A 503 21.39 8.50 50.89
C ASP A 503 20.36 9.35 51.68
N PRO A 504 20.80 10.12 52.72
CA PRO A 504 19.92 11.06 53.41
C PRO A 504 19.25 12.02 52.41
N TYR A 505 17.93 12.18 52.55
CA TYR A 505 17.14 13.09 51.73
C TYR A 505 16.04 13.76 52.54
N ILE A 506 15.40 14.79 52.01
CA ILE A 506 14.24 15.41 52.61
C ILE A 506 13.00 14.68 52.11
N SER A 507 12.23 14.08 53.04
CA SER A 507 10.96 13.41 52.69
C SER A 507 9.96 14.44 52.16
N ASP A 508 9.30 14.13 51.06
CA ASP A 508 8.25 14.95 50.46
C ASP A 508 6.90 14.85 51.19
N VAL A 509 6.82 13.96 52.17
CA VAL A 509 5.65 13.81 53.03
C VAL A 509 5.76 14.59 54.31
N SER A 510 6.91 14.49 55.04
CA SER A 510 7.11 15.10 56.32
C SER A 510 7.99 16.37 56.29
N PHE A 511 8.74 16.57 55.23
CA PHE A 511 9.80 17.58 55.08
C PHE A 511 10.92 17.46 56.11
N ASN A 512 11.07 16.27 56.71
CA ASN A 512 12.18 15.95 57.60
C ASN A 512 13.28 15.18 56.87
N TYR A 513 14.49 15.22 57.42
CA TYR A 513 15.59 14.41 56.89
C TYR A 513 15.35 12.93 57.23
N CYS A 514 15.29 12.16 56.15
CA CYS A 514 15.00 10.75 56.25
C CYS A 514 16.00 9.94 55.41
N ILE A 515 16.03 8.66 55.69
CA ILE A 515 16.61 7.64 54.82
C ILE A 515 15.44 6.73 54.38
N ALA A 516 15.18 6.67 53.08
CA ALA A 516 14.20 5.74 52.54
C ALA A 516 14.79 4.35 52.53
N ILE A 517 14.03 3.41 53.05
CA ILE A 517 14.32 1.99 52.90
C ILE A 517 13.17 1.33 52.14
N SER A 518 13.49 0.42 51.23
CA SER A 518 12.48 -0.28 50.44
C SER A 518 12.86 -1.70 50.12
N LEU A 519 11.84 -2.51 49.88
CA LEU A 519 11.99 -3.90 49.44
C LEU A 519 10.77 -4.38 48.63
N PRO A 520 10.95 -5.40 47.75
CA PRO A 520 9.87 -5.94 46.98
C PRO A 520 8.91 -6.77 47.83
N ILE A 521 7.62 -6.67 47.60
CA ILE A 521 6.61 -7.60 48.08
C ILE A 521 6.52 -8.71 47.05
N LYS A 522 6.95 -9.94 47.42
CA LYS A 522 7.03 -11.08 46.49
C LYS A 522 5.93 -12.09 46.81
N SER A 523 5.05 -12.34 45.84
CA SER A 523 4.09 -13.47 45.91
C SER A 523 4.79 -14.78 45.52
N SER A 524 4.36 -15.88 46.17
CA SER A 524 4.86 -17.24 45.86
C SER A 524 4.57 -17.69 44.43
N GLN A 525 3.59 -17.09 43.74
CA GLN A 525 3.11 -17.49 42.40
C GLN A 525 3.41 -16.48 41.28
N SER A 526 3.57 -15.20 41.58
CA SER A 526 3.56 -14.13 40.57
C SER A 526 4.81 -13.24 40.57
N GLY A 527 5.82 -13.52 41.38
CA GLY A 527 7.00 -12.63 41.48
C GLY A 527 6.71 -11.39 42.34
N THR A 528 7.30 -10.24 41.94
CA THR A 528 7.08 -8.95 42.64
C THR A 528 5.68 -8.43 42.33
N ILE A 529 4.86 -8.20 43.36
CA ILE A 529 3.48 -7.68 43.25
C ILE A 529 3.38 -6.19 43.66
N GLY A 530 4.41 -5.66 44.30
CA GLY A 530 4.48 -4.27 44.73
C GLY A 530 5.77 -3.99 45.49
N VAL A 531 5.90 -2.77 46.00
CA VAL A 531 7.05 -2.31 46.78
C VAL A 531 6.56 -1.78 48.12
N LEU A 532 7.17 -2.24 49.21
CA LEU A 532 7.02 -1.64 50.54
C LEU A 532 8.19 -0.71 50.79
N MET A 533 7.90 0.52 51.14
CA MET A 533 8.89 1.51 51.52
C MET A 533 8.59 2.18 52.86
N ALA A 534 9.61 2.66 53.53
CA ALA A 534 9.46 3.48 54.71
C ALA A 534 10.60 4.54 54.81
N ASP A 535 10.26 5.66 55.44
CA ASP A 535 11.20 6.72 55.79
C ASP A 535 11.59 6.58 57.26
N ILE A 536 12.87 6.47 57.53
CA ILE A 536 13.46 6.57 58.86
C ILE A 536 13.96 8.00 59.05
N CYS A 537 13.34 8.72 60.01
CA CYS A 537 13.78 10.10 60.34
C CYS A 537 15.13 10.06 61.04
N ILE A 538 16.05 10.89 60.58
CA ILE A 538 17.41 11.06 61.12
C ILE A 538 17.62 12.44 61.77
N GLU A 539 16.55 13.24 61.87
CA GLU A 539 16.56 14.51 62.62
C GLU A 539 16.39 14.18 64.10
N LYS A 540 17.38 14.60 64.91
CA LYS A 540 17.33 14.53 66.37
C LYS A 540 17.02 15.87 66.98
#